data_f5a8eda9e0d7bf55618504242e86b4fa
#
_entry.id   f5a8eda9e0d7bf55618504242e86b4fa
#
_cell.length_a   1.000
_cell.length_b   1.000
_cell.length_c   1.000
_cell.angle_alpha   90.00
_cell.angle_beta   90.00
_cell.angle_gamma   90.00
#
_symmetry.space_group_name_H-M   'P 1'
#
loop_
_entity.id
_entity.type
_entity.pdbx_description
1 polymer ?
#
loop_
_entity_poly.entity_id
_entity_poly.type
_entity_poly.pdbx_seq_one_letter_code
_entity_poly.pdbx_strand_id
1 'polypeptide(L)'
;MLYRFRWVFCQLDALQHCIPPNLRQYLNELPDTLDETYDRILKGINKSQKDNAHRLLQCLTVAVRPLLVEELAELLAFDFQSSSGGIPTLKEDWRWDDEEEAVLSTCSSLITIIHREDSRVVQFSHFSVKEYLTSPRLAQSPYGEVSRFRIDLEQAHTIMAQACLATLLRLDDHTDDANVFPLVEYAAKHWIDHAQFKGVSSRVQDGMYDLFDSCKTHFAAWLQVHDIDETWYPFSSISRSRDSAGSPLYYAAFCGFYDLAEHLITKHPERVNARNGYSLFPLPAALSKRHLHVANLLYLHGAVVDVRGNDDDTPLMAASFYGHVDIMRWLLNHGANANAFCSGFTPLIEAADKMHVAAVQVLLEHNADINLQNKDGKTPLYWILNMCHSSGKLVDMVRLLSEHGADPNICTNDHRTPLHEASSHGLLEAARLLLSHGAKVDEKDEEGKTPYEKATSDEMRKLLVEHGAVPPP
;
A
#
# COMPACT_ATOMS: atom_id res chain seq x y z
N MET A 1 10.09 34.12 8.53
CA MET A 1 11.34 34.59 7.91
C MET A 1 11.48 34.12 6.46
N LEU A 2 11.27 32.85 6.15
CA LEU A 2 11.34 32.28 4.78
C LEU A 2 10.43 32.96 3.74
N TYR A 3 9.19 33.34 4.10
CA TYR A 3 8.25 34.04 3.21
C TYR A 3 8.77 35.42 2.74
N ARG A 4 9.49 36.16 3.60
CA ARG A 4 10.08 37.47 3.24
C ARG A 4 11.22 37.29 2.23
N PHE A 5 12.04 36.27 2.35
CA PHE A 5 13.10 35.98 1.37
C PHE A 5 12.52 35.64 0.00
N ARG A 6 11.45 34.83 -0.04
CA ARG A 6 10.80 34.50 -1.32
C ARG A 6 10.15 35.70 -1.98
N TRP A 7 9.47 36.51 -1.21
CA TRP A 7 8.91 37.79 -1.71
C TRP A 7 10.00 38.62 -2.37
N VAL A 8 11.14 38.85 -1.69
CA VAL A 8 12.29 39.57 -2.22
C VAL A 8 12.82 38.90 -3.51
N PHE A 9 12.92 37.58 -3.56
CA PHE A 9 13.39 36.87 -4.75
C PHE A 9 12.47 37.11 -5.95
N CYS A 10 11.18 36.97 -5.81
CA CYS A 10 10.21 37.24 -6.88
C CYS A 10 10.25 38.69 -7.35
N GLN A 11 10.50 39.63 -6.44
CA GLN A 11 10.63 41.06 -6.80
C GLN A 11 11.92 41.29 -7.57
N LEU A 12 13.02 40.70 -7.17
CA LEU A 12 14.31 40.80 -7.90
C LEU A 12 14.24 40.19 -9.28
N ASP A 13 13.60 39.02 -9.42
CA ASP A 13 13.37 38.37 -10.70
C ASP A 13 12.56 39.25 -11.66
N ALA A 14 11.46 39.85 -11.18
CA ALA A 14 10.66 40.80 -11.96
C ALA A 14 11.43 42.04 -12.38
N LEU A 15 12.39 42.51 -11.58
CA LEU A 15 13.23 43.67 -11.87
C LEU A 15 14.34 43.37 -12.87
N GLN A 16 14.83 42.13 -12.99
CA GLN A 16 15.85 41.74 -13.97
C GLN A 16 15.39 41.95 -15.43
N HIS A 17 14.10 41.86 -15.68
CA HIS A 17 13.52 42.07 -17.00
C HIS A 17 13.02 43.53 -17.22
N CYS A 18 13.30 44.44 -16.30
CA CYS A 18 12.85 45.81 -16.38
C CYS A 18 13.85 46.72 -17.09
N ILE A 19 13.36 47.54 -18.06
CA ILE A 19 14.17 48.52 -18.75
C ILE A 19 14.57 49.63 -17.77
N PRO A 20 15.85 50.07 -17.69
CA PRO A 20 16.33 51.02 -16.70
C PRO A 20 15.49 52.31 -16.51
N PRO A 21 14.93 52.95 -17.57
CA PRO A 21 14.11 54.15 -17.41
C PRO A 21 12.86 53.95 -16.56
N ASN A 22 12.31 52.74 -16.50
CA ASN A 22 11.05 52.42 -15.81
C ASN A 22 11.29 51.87 -14.39
N LEU A 23 12.52 51.69 -13.96
CA LEU A 23 12.86 51.03 -12.69
C LEU A 23 12.22 51.69 -11.46
N ARG A 24 12.17 53.02 -11.42
CA ARG A 24 11.55 53.74 -10.30
C ARG A 24 10.04 53.54 -10.23
N GLN A 25 9.38 53.49 -11.36
CA GLN A 25 7.95 53.19 -11.43
C GLN A 25 7.66 51.77 -10.97
N TYR A 26 8.42 50.78 -11.47
CA TYR A 26 8.30 49.39 -11.06
C TYR A 26 8.53 49.18 -9.57
N LEU A 27 9.51 49.88 -8.97
CA LEU A 27 9.78 49.81 -7.53
C LEU A 27 8.62 50.34 -6.69
N ASN A 28 7.92 51.37 -7.17
CA ASN A 28 6.75 51.92 -6.47
C ASN A 28 5.48 51.08 -6.66
N GLU A 29 5.45 50.20 -7.64
CA GLU A 29 4.32 49.32 -7.97
C GLU A 29 4.56 47.87 -7.48
N LEU A 30 5.60 47.65 -6.65
CA LEU A 30 5.86 46.33 -6.09
C LEU A 30 4.73 45.88 -5.18
N PRO A 31 4.22 44.64 -5.31
CA PRO A 31 3.20 44.12 -4.43
C PRO A 31 3.65 44.07 -2.96
N ASP A 32 2.75 44.38 -2.05
CA ASP A 32 3.05 44.37 -0.60
C ASP A 32 3.10 42.97 -0.01
N THR A 33 2.43 42.02 -0.64
CA THR A 33 2.31 40.64 -0.15
C THR A 33 2.80 39.63 -1.18
N LEU A 34 3.11 38.43 -0.70
CA LEU A 34 3.49 37.32 -1.57
C LEU A 34 2.30 36.87 -2.43
N ASP A 35 1.09 36.86 -1.91
CA ASP A 35 -0.13 36.52 -2.62
C ASP A 35 -0.38 37.47 -3.80
N GLU A 36 -0.26 38.78 -3.59
CA GLU A 36 -0.34 39.80 -4.66
C GLU A 36 0.77 39.63 -5.71
N THR A 37 1.95 39.20 -5.29
CA THR A 37 3.04 38.86 -6.20
C THR A 37 2.65 37.68 -7.12
N TYR A 38 2.06 36.64 -6.55
CA TYR A 38 1.57 35.50 -7.34
C TYR A 38 0.40 35.88 -8.25
N ASP A 39 -0.53 36.73 -7.78
CA ASP A 39 -1.59 37.28 -8.62
C ASP A 39 -1.02 38.01 -9.84
N ARG A 40 0.00 38.84 -9.64
CA ARG A 40 0.66 39.56 -10.73
C ARG A 40 1.33 38.63 -11.74
N ILE A 41 2.05 37.59 -11.26
CA ILE A 41 2.68 36.61 -12.11
C ILE A 41 1.63 35.86 -12.94
N LEU A 42 0.57 35.33 -12.30
CA LEU A 42 -0.50 34.60 -12.97
C LEU A 42 -1.26 35.46 -14.00
N LYS A 43 -1.46 36.74 -13.70
CA LYS A 43 -2.06 37.70 -14.62
C LYS A 43 -1.18 37.98 -15.84
N GLY A 44 0.13 37.97 -15.64
CA GLY A 44 1.14 38.19 -16.69
C GLY A 44 1.28 37.04 -17.68
N ILE A 45 0.74 35.85 -17.37
CA ILE A 45 0.77 34.71 -18.30
C ILE A 45 0.02 35.04 -19.60
N ASN A 46 0.69 34.80 -20.73
CA ASN A 46 0.12 35.07 -22.04
C ASN A 46 -1.23 34.35 -22.20
N LYS A 47 -2.22 35.06 -22.77
CA LYS A 47 -3.59 34.58 -22.92
C LYS A 47 -3.65 33.22 -23.65
N SER A 48 -2.81 33.01 -24.67
CA SER A 48 -2.72 31.76 -25.43
C SER A 48 -2.12 30.60 -24.61
N GLN A 49 -1.37 30.89 -23.54
CA GLN A 49 -0.69 29.90 -22.72
C GLN A 49 -1.42 29.60 -21.40
N LYS A 50 -2.50 30.36 -21.07
CA LYS A 50 -3.20 30.22 -19.78
C LYS A 50 -3.69 28.81 -19.47
N ASP A 51 -4.20 28.11 -20.48
CA ASP A 51 -4.73 26.75 -20.32
C ASP A 51 -3.61 25.75 -20.12
N ASN A 52 -2.51 25.87 -20.87
CA ASN A 52 -1.32 25.02 -20.70
C ASN A 52 -0.64 25.28 -19.35
N ALA A 53 -0.50 26.55 -18.94
CA ALA A 53 0.04 26.91 -17.64
C ALA A 53 -0.81 26.34 -16.49
N HIS A 54 -2.14 26.46 -16.58
CA HIS A 54 -3.02 25.90 -15.54
C HIS A 54 -2.86 24.38 -15.46
N ARG A 55 -2.84 23.68 -16.61
CA ARG A 55 -2.64 22.23 -16.68
C ARG A 55 -1.30 21.82 -16.09
N LEU A 56 -0.22 22.49 -16.48
CA LEU A 56 1.13 22.25 -15.95
C LEU A 56 1.16 22.38 -14.43
N LEU A 57 0.59 23.47 -13.89
CA LEU A 57 0.52 23.71 -12.45
C LEU A 57 -0.34 22.65 -11.73
N GLN A 58 -1.45 22.20 -12.35
CA GLN A 58 -2.25 21.08 -11.84
C GLN A 58 -1.43 19.79 -11.75
N CYS A 59 -0.74 19.41 -12.83
CA CYS A 59 0.10 18.20 -12.86
C CYS A 59 1.21 18.25 -11.81
N LEU A 60 1.93 19.35 -11.70
CA LEU A 60 2.98 19.53 -10.69
C LEU A 60 2.43 19.49 -9.24
N THR A 61 1.19 19.95 -9.04
CA THR A 61 0.58 19.97 -7.70
C THR A 61 0.31 18.58 -7.18
N VAL A 62 -0.09 17.64 -8.04
CA VAL A 62 -0.54 16.29 -7.63
C VAL A 62 0.47 15.19 -7.98
N ALA A 63 1.56 15.51 -8.65
CA ALA A 63 2.59 14.54 -8.99
C ALA A 63 3.11 13.80 -7.74
N VAL A 64 3.16 12.48 -7.80
CA VAL A 64 3.62 11.60 -6.70
C VAL A 64 5.14 11.72 -6.51
N ARG A 65 5.87 11.91 -7.59
CA ARG A 65 7.29 12.28 -7.61
C ARG A 65 7.49 13.50 -8.49
N PRO A 66 8.63 14.21 -8.35
CA PRO A 66 8.97 15.26 -9.30
C PRO A 66 8.97 14.74 -10.74
N LEU A 67 8.31 15.46 -11.65
CA LEU A 67 8.23 15.11 -13.07
C LEU A 67 9.50 15.54 -13.81
N LEU A 68 9.89 14.76 -14.80
CA LEU A 68 10.92 15.12 -15.74
C LEU A 68 10.39 16.20 -16.70
N VAL A 69 11.28 16.96 -17.31
CA VAL A 69 10.93 17.97 -18.32
C VAL A 69 10.19 17.31 -19.48
N GLU A 70 10.69 16.19 -19.95
CA GLU A 70 10.14 15.39 -21.04
C GLU A 70 8.74 14.85 -20.72
N GLU A 71 8.54 14.35 -19.49
CA GLU A 71 7.23 13.88 -19.01
C GLU A 71 6.18 15.00 -18.97
N LEU A 72 6.62 16.18 -18.50
CA LEU A 72 5.71 17.33 -18.37
C LEU A 72 5.39 17.95 -19.73
N ALA A 73 6.36 17.99 -20.65
CA ALA A 73 6.16 18.45 -22.03
C ALA A 73 5.15 17.55 -22.77
N GLU A 74 5.24 16.22 -22.59
CA GLU A 74 4.31 15.27 -23.17
C GLU A 74 2.88 15.47 -22.61
N LEU A 75 2.72 15.77 -21.31
CA LEU A 75 1.43 16.10 -20.71
C LEU A 75 0.75 17.32 -21.37
N LEU A 76 1.52 18.28 -21.88
CA LEU A 76 0.99 19.44 -22.61
C LEU A 76 0.49 19.10 -24.02
N ALA A 77 0.96 18.00 -24.61
CA ALA A 77 0.56 17.54 -25.94
C ALA A 77 -0.77 16.76 -25.96
N PHE A 78 -1.37 16.48 -24.79
CA PHE A 78 -2.67 15.83 -24.72
C PHE A 78 -3.85 16.80 -24.96
N ASP A 79 -4.77 16.42 -25.83
CA ASP A 79 -6.03 17.11 -26.04
C ASP A 79 -7.14 16.50 -25.14
N PHE A 80 -7.47 17.21 -24.06
CA PHE A 80 -8.51 16.82 -23.12
C PHE A 80 -9.91 17.30 -23.51
N GLN A 81 -10.04 18.10 -24.58
CA GLN A 81 -11.33 18.66 -25.00
C GLN A 81 -12.06 17.79 -26.01
N SER A 82 -11.33 17.05 -26.84
CA SER A 82 -11.88 16.21 -27.91
C SER A 82 -12.16 14.76 -27.47
N SER A 83 -12.08 14.45 -26.17
CA SER A 83 -12.19 13.09 -25.66
C SER A 83 -13.63 12.55 -25.71
N SER A 84 -13.86 11.57 -26.59
CA SER A 84 -15.01 10.67 -26.48
C SER A 84 -14.66 9.59 -25.43
N GLY A 85 -15.42 9.51 -24.32
CA GLY A 85 -15.18 8.49 -23.28
C GLY A 85 -14.15 8.84 -22.20
N GLY A 86 -13.80 10.14 -22.05
CA GLY A 86 -12.96 10.59 -20.91
C GLY A 86 -11.45 10.34 -21.06
N ILE A 87 -10.96 9.73 -22.14
CA ILE A 87 -9.54 9.51 -22.42
C ILE A 87 -9.03 10.57 -23.40
N PRO A 88 -8.00 11.38 -23.05
CA PRO A 88 -7.45 12.40 -23.92
C PRO A 88 -6.67 11.76 -25.08
N THR A 89 -6.61 12.48 -26.20
CA THR A 89 -5.84 12.06 -27.36
C THR A 89 -4.50 12.77 -27.38
N LEU A 90 -3.40 12.04 -27.50
CA LEU A 90 -2.08 12.63 -27.74
C LEU A 90 -2.02 13.17 -29.17
N LYS A 91 -1.68 14.44 -29.33
CA LYS A 91 -1.47 15.12 -30.60
C LYS A 91 0.03 15.19 -30.88
N GLU A 92 0.50 14.40 -31.83
CA GLU A 92 1.95 14.34 -32.18
C GLU A 92 2.45 15.71 -32.68
N ASP A 93 1.59 16.46 -33.38
CA ASP A 93 1.87 17.82 -33.89
C ASP A 93 1.90 18.90 -32.80
N TRP A 94 1.52 18.57 -31.55
CA TRP A 94 1.61 19.45 -30.40
C TRP A 94 2.87 19.19 -29.57
N ARG A 95 3.67 18.20 -29.90
CA ARG A 95 4.97 17.95 -29.28
C ARG A 95 5.96 19.06 -29.69
N TRP A 96 6.72 19.52 -28.74
CA TRP A 96 7.74 20.55 -28.93
C TRP A 96 9.08 19.91 -29.29
N ASP A 97 9.82 20.57 -30.18
CA ASP A 97 11.21 20.19 -30.50
C ASP A 97 12.16 20.45 -29.31
N ASP A 98 11.86 21.48 -28.50
CA ASP A 98 12.54 21.79 -27.23
C ASP A 98 11.55 21.70 -26.06
N GLU A 99 11.65 20.63 -25.31
CA GLU A 99 10.76 20.34 -24.18
C GLU A 99 10.96 21.33 -23.02
N GLU A 100 12.19 21.82 -22.83
CA GLU A 100 12.50 22.80 -21.78
C GLU A 100 11.86 24.14 -22.12
N GLU A 101 11.93 24.57 -23.38
CA GLU A 101 11.24 25.78 -23.85
C GLU A 101 9.72 25.62 -23.71
N ALA A 102 9.15 24.43 -24.02
CA ALA A 102 7.74 24.14 -23.84
C ALA A 102 7.29 24.40 -22.40
N VAL A 103 8.04 23.89 -21.44
CA VAL A 103 7.73 24.00 -20.00
C VAL A 103 7.96 25.43 -19.50
N LEU A 104 9.09 26.07 -19.82
CA LEU A 104 9.43 27.41 -19.33
C LEU A 104 8.59 28.52 -19.97
N SER A 105 8.17 28.36 -21.23
CA SER A 105 7.33 29.37 -21.91
C SER A 105 5.95 29.54 -21.26
N THR A 106 5.49 28.56 -20.47
CA THR A 106 4.17 28.59 -19.84
C THR A 106 4.15 29.39 -18.54
N CYS A 107 5.09 29.20 -17.61
CA CYS A 107 5.10 29.87 -16.30
C CYS A 107 6.47 29.86 -15.60
N SER A 108 7.52 30.38 -16.26
CA SER A 108 8.93 30.33 -15.80
C SER A 108 9.15 30.87 -14.37
N SER A 109 8.41 31.89 -13.94
CA SER A 109 8.58 32.49 -12.60
C SER A 109 8.02 31.64 -11.44
N LEU A 110 7.14 30.66 -11.73
CA LEU A 110 6.51 29.81 -10.70
C LEU A 110 7.17 28.44 -10.56
N ILE A 111 7.96 28.05 -11.55
CA ILE A 111 8.63 26.75 -11.63
C ILE A 111 10.15 26.93 -11.77
N THR A 112 10.88 25.88 -11.51
CA THR A 112 12.32 25.81 -11.75
C THR A 112 12.68 24.44 -12.26
N ILE A 113 13.62 24.37 -13.17
CA ILE A 113 14.21 23.13 -13.66
C ILE A 113 15.51 22.90 -12.89
N ILE A 114 15.63 21.73 -12.31
CA ILE A 114 16.83 21.27 -11.63
C ILE A 114 17.54 20.26 -12.53
N HIS A 115 18.72 20.62 -12.99
CA HIS A 115 19.58 19.72 -13.75
C HIS A 115 20.33 18.80 -12.78
N ARG A 116 20.21 17.49 -12.97
CA ARG A 116 20.98 16.44 -12.31
C ARG A 116 21.84 15.75 -13.37
N GLU A 117 22.77 14.88 -12.94
CA GLU A 117 23.73 14.24 -13.87
C GLU A 117 23.03 13.59 -15.08
N ASP A 118 21.89 12.91 -14.88
CA ASP A 118 21.18 12.17 -15.94
C ASP A 118 19.73 12.59 -16.16
N SER A 119 19.26 13.69 -15.52
CA SER A 119 17.86 14.07 -15.62
C SER A 119 17.60 15.55 -15.38
N ARG A 120 16.55 16.07 -16.02
CA ARG A 120 16.03 17.42 -15.83
C ARG A 120 14.67 17.35 -15.14
N VAL A 121 14.59 17.83 -13.91
CA VAL A 121 13.40 17.70 -13.05
C VAL A 121 12.73 19.05 -12.87
N VAL A 122 11.40 19.10 -13.06
CA VAL A 122 10.59 20.30 -12.85
C VAL A 122 10.00 20.30 -11.45
N GLN A 123 10.06 21.43 -10.79
CA GLN A 123 9.39 21.64 -9.50
C GLN A 123 8.92 23.07 -9.34
N PHE A 124 8.05 23.31 -8.36
CA PHE A 124 7.73 24.68 -7.96
C PHE A 124 8.98 25.41 -7.48
N SER A 125 9.16 26.64 -7.89
CA SER A 125 10.24 27.51 -7.44
C SER A 125 10.25 27.72 -5.91
N HIS A 126 9.10 27.54 -5.26
CA HIS A 126 8.93 27.53 -3.80
C HIS A 126 7.66 26.78 -3.39
N PHE A 127 7.65 26.14 -2.21
CA PHE A 127 6.49 25.39 -1.71
C PHE A 127 5.21 26.24 -1.55
N SER A 128 5.36 27.54 -1.23
CA SER A 128 4.22 28.47 -1.08
C SER A 128 3.43 28.70 -2.38
N VAL A 129 4.01 28.43 -3.55
CA VAL A 129 3.27 28.45 -4.84
C VAL A 129 2.16 27.40 -4.81
N LYS A 130 2.49 26.17 -4.44
CA LYS A 130 1.52 25.07 -4.31
C LYS A 130 0.44 25.41 -3.28
N GLU A 131 0.85 25.91 -2.10
CA GLU A 131 -0.08 26.33 -1.04
C GLU A 131 -1.04 27.43 -1.53
N TYR A 132 -0.52 28.41 -2.27
CA TYR A 132 -1.33 29.50 -2.81
C TYR A 132 -2.33 28.99 -3.86
N LEU A 133 -1.90 28.19 -4.83
CA LEU A 133 -2.75 27.64 -5.90
C LEU A 133 -3.88 26.74 -5.38
N THR A 134 -3.68 26.03 -4.27
CA THR A 134 -4.69 25.16 -3.65
C THR A 134 -5.54 25.87 -2.58
N SER A 135 -5.19 27.11 -2.21
CA SER A 135 -5.84 27.82 -1.13
C SER A 135 -7.17 28.45 -1.54
N PRO A 136 -8.12 28.64 -0.59
CA PRO A 136 -9.34 29.41 -0.81
C PRO A 136 -9.06 30.91 -1.12
N ARG A 137 -7.89 31.42 -0.73
CA ARG A 137 -7.49 32.83 -0.95
C ARG A 137 -7.48 33.20 -2.42
N LEU A 138 -7.00 32.29 -3.29
CA LEU A 138 -6.98 32.51 -4.72
C LEU A 138 -8.39 32.67 -5.33
N ALA A 139 -9.40 32.00 -4.76
CA ALA A 139 -10.80 32.19 -5.18
C ALA A 139 -11.35 33.56 -4.82
N GLN A 140 -10.76 34.23 -3.84
CA GLN A 140 -11.14 35.55 -3.38
C GLN A 140 -10.30 36.68 -3.99
N SER A 141 -9.38 36.34 -4.90
CA SER A 141 -8.57 37.35 -5.61
C SER A 141 -9.47 38.37 -6.29
N PRO A 142 -9.16 39.68 -6.15
CA PRO A 142 -9.92 40.74 -6.81
C PRO A 142 -9.83 40.67 -8.34
N TYR A 143 -8.93 39.83 -8.85
CA TYR A 143 -8.74 39.64 -10.29
C TYR A 143 -9.41 38.34 -10.75
N GLY A 144 -10.63 38.41 -11.29
CA GLY A 144 -11.40 37.25 -11.72
C GLY A 144 -10.69 36.34 -12.73
N GLU A 145 -9.73 36.89 -13.50
CA GLU A 145 -8.90 36.09 -14.43
C GLU A 145 -7.89 35.19 -13.70
N VAL A 146 -7.46 35.55 -12.47
CA VAL A 146 -6.46 34.81 -11.70
C VAL A 146 -7.11 33.67 -10.95
N SER A 147 -8.36 33.83 -10.51
CA SER A 147 -9.10 32.79 -9.79
C SER A 147 -9.25 31.48 -10.58
N ARG A 148 -9.17 31.53 -11.91
CA ARG A 148 -9.17 30.34 -12.78
C ARG A 148 -8.00 29.40 -12.51
N PHE A 149 -6.87 29.89 -12.00
CA PHE A 149 -5.70 29.08 -11.67
C PHE A 149 -5.82 28.36 -10.34
N ARG A 150 -6.95 28.52 -9.64
CA ARG A 150 -7.20 27.71 -8.45
C ARG A 150 -7.24 26.24 -8.83
N ILE A 151 -6.45 25.44 -8.14
CA ILE A 151 -6.34 24.02 -8.39
C ILE A 151 -7.33 23.26 -7.50
N ASP A 152 -8.25 22.58 -8.16
CA ASP A 152 -9.06 21.54 -7.55
C ASP A 152 -8.30 20.21 -7.64
N LEU A 153 -8.06 19.58 -6.48
CA LEU A 153 -7.23 18.38 -6.41
C LEU A 153 -7.89 17.19 -7.13
N GLU A 154 -9.22 17.05 -7.05
CA GLU A 154 -9.94 15.98 -7.74
C GLU A 154 -9.78 16.11 -9.27
N GLN A 155 -9.94 17.33 -9.78
CA GLN A 155 -9.74 17.59 -11.20
C GLN A 155 -8.28 17.38 -11.63
N ALA A 156 -7.32 17.81 -10.82
CA ALA A 156 -5.90 17.65 -11.12
C ALA A 156 -5.48 16.17 -11.14
N HIS A 157 -5.93 15.37 -10.17
CA HIS A 157 -5.72 13.93 -10.19
C HIS A 157 -6.44 13.26 -11.36
N THR A 158 -7.64 13.73 -11.76
CA THR A 158 -8.36 13.23 -12.93
C THR A 158 -7.54 13.44 -14.21
N ILE A 159 -7.00 14.64 -14.43
CA ILE A 159 -6.15 14.95 -15.59
C ILE A 159 -4.93 14.04 -15.63
N MET A 160 -4.24 13.85 -14.51
CA MET A 160 -3.07 12.97 -14.43
C MET A 160 -3.44 11.50 -14.70
N ALA A 161 -4.52 11.00 -14.10
CA ALA A 161 -4.99 9.63 -14.34
C ALA A 161 -5.39 9.40 -15.81
N GLN A 162 -6.10 10.37 -16.42
CA GLN A 162 -6.48 10.32 -17.83
C GLN A 162 -5.25 10.29 -18.75
N ALA A 163 -4.27 11.16 -18.54
CA ALA A 163 -3.05 11.18 -19.34
C ALA A 163 -2.25 9.89 -19.17
N CYS A 164 -2.10 9.39 -17.95
CA CYS A 164 -1.43 8.11 -17.68
C CYS A 164 -2.12 6.95 -18.42
N LEU A 165 -3.44 6.83 -18.27
CA LEU A 165 -4.20 5.79 -18.96
C LEU A 165 -4.10 5.92 -20.51
N ALA A 166 -4.19 7.15 -21.03
CA ALA A 166 -4.03 7.39 -22.47
C ALA A 166 -2.63 6.94 -22.96
N THR A 167 -1.59 7.16 -22.17
CA THR A 167 -0.24 6.69 -22.48
C THR A 167 -0.16 5.16 -22.46
N LEU A 168 -0.69 4.50 -21.42
CA LEU A 168 -0.67 3.05 -21.29
C LEU A 168 -1.48 2.33 -22.37
N LEU A 169 -2.58 2.93 -22.82
CA LEU A 169 -3.41 2.41 -23.93
C LEU A 169 -2.74 2.53 -25.31
N ARG A 170 -1.58 3.15 -25.41
CA ARG A 170 -0.77 3.19 -26.63
C ARG A 170 0.33 2.11 -26.66
N LEU A 171 0.53 1.43 -25.52
CA LEU A 171 1.48 0.32 -25.46
C LEU A 171 0.88 -0.91 -26.15
N ASP A 172 1.68 -1.59 -26.95
CA ASP A 172 1.38 -2.90 -27.52
C ASP A 172 2.53 -3.89 -27.26
N ASP A 173 2.31 -5.17 -27.49
CA ASP A 173 3.29 -6.23 -27.23
C ASP A 173 4.57 -6.13 -28.09
N HIS A 174 4.58 -5.23 -29.07
CA HIS A 174 5.68 -5.06 -30.05
C HIS A 174 6.51 -3.80 -29.81
N THR A 175 6.10 -2.93 -28.89
CA THR A 175 6.88 -1.73 -28.55
C THR A 175 7.94 -2.08 -27.52
N ASP A 176 9.10 -2.57 -27.99
CA ASP A 176 10.36 -2.63 -27.18
C ASP A 176 10.88 -1.22 -26.80
N ASP A 177 10.19 -0.17 -27.22
CA ASP A 177 10.57 1.22 -27.04
C ASP A 177 9.76 1.91 -25.94
N ALA A 178 10.01 1.55 -24.68
CA ALA A 178 9.63 2.39 -23.53
C ALA A 178 10.20 3.84 -23.66
N ASN A 179 11.20 4.02 -24.52
CA ASN A 179 11.81 5.32 -24.84
C ASN A 179 10.99 6.20 -25.82
N VAL A 180 9.94 5.66 -26.44
CA VAL A 180 9.13 6.43 -27.41
C VAL A 180 8.15 7.40 -26.71
N PHE A 181 7.75 7.07 -25.49
CA PHE A 181 6.79 7.86 -24.70
C PHE A 181 7.42 8.26 -23.36
N PRO A 182 7.90 9.50 -23.19
CA PRO A 182 8.51 9.96 -21.94
C PRO A 182 7.68 9.69 -20.68
N LEU A 183 6.36 9.77 -20.80
CA LEU A 183 5.45 9.59 -19.66
C LEU A 183 5.22 8.12 -19.23
N VAL A 184 5.67 7.14 -20.02
CA VAL A 184 5.35 5.71 -19.81
C VAL A 184 5.76 5.22 -18.42
N GLU A 185 6.98 5.52 -17.99
CA GLU A 185 7.47 5.06 -16.67
C GLU A 185 6.66 5.65 -15.52
N TYR A 186 6.37 6.94 -15.60
CA TYR A 186 5.52 7.59 -14.63
C TYR A 186 4.11 7.01 -14.63
N ALA A 187 3.53 6.88 -15.82
CA ALA A 187 2.19 6.36 -16.02
C ALA A 187 2.06 4.94 -15.45
N ALA A 188 2.99 4.04 -15.79
CA ALA A 188 2.95 2.66 -15.34
C ALA A 188 3.01 2.51 -13.81
N LYS A 189 3.80 3.37 -13.14
CA LYS A 189 4.02 3.32 -11.68
C LYS A 189 2.92 4.04 -10.88
N HIS A 190 2.35 5.14 -11.40
CA HIS A 190 1.60 6.09 -10.59
C HIS A 190 0.15 6.35 -11.04
N TRP A 191 -0.33 5.77 -12.14
CA TRP A 191 -1.72 5.97 -12.55
C TRP A 191 -2.73 5.53 -11.48
N ILE A 192 -2.41 4.47 -10.73
CA ILE A 192 -3.24 3.94 -9.65
C ILE A 192 -3.36 4.96 -8.52
N ASP A 193 -2.24 5.60 -8.11
CA ASP A 193 -2.24 6.61 -7.06
C ASP A 193 -3.20 7.76 -7.39
N HIS A 194 -3.23 8.16 -8.68
CA HIS A 194 -4.13 9.20 -9.13
C HIS A 194 -5.58 8.70 -9.22
N ALA A 195 -5.81 7.51 -9.76
CA ALA A 195 -7.15 6.93 -9.91
C ALA A 195 -7.83 6.61 -8.58
N GLN A 196 -7.06 6.30 -7.53
CA GLN A 196 -7.55 6.07 -6.17
C GLN A 196 -7.95 7.35 -5.43
N PHE A 197 -7.59 8.53 -5.95
CA PHE A 197 -8.06 9.77 -5.34
C PHE A 197 -9.58 9.85 -5.39
N LYS A 198 -10.18 10.37 -4.31
CA LYS A 198 -11.64 10.41 -4.15
C LYS A 198 -12.34 11.06 -5.36
N GLY A 199 -13.28 10.36 -5.96
CA GLY A 199 -14.08 10.82 -7.08
C GLY A 199 -13.42 10.66 -8.46
N VAL A 200 -12.16 10.24 -8.55
CA VAL A 200 -11.44 10.12 -9.83
C VAL A 200 -11.75 8.82 -10.56
N SER A 201 -11.81 7.68 -9.85
CA SER A 201 -12.01 6.37 -10.48
C SER A 201 -13.22 6.32 -11.41
N SER A 202 -14.35 6.91 -11.00
CA SER A 202 -15.56 6.99 -11.82
C SER A 202 -15.41 7.86 -13.08
N ARG A 203 -14.48 8.81 -13.10
CA ARG A 203 -14.23 9.70 -14.25
C ARG A 203 -13.27 9.11 -15.27
N VAL A 204 -12.50 8.09 -14.89
CA VAL A 204 -11.53 7.41 -15.76
C VAL A 204 -11.91 5.96 -16.02
N GLN A 205 -13.15 5.60 -15.71
CA GLN A 205 -13.68 4.24 -15.75
C GLN A 205 -13.53 3.57 -17.12
N ASP A 206 -13.86 4.28 -18.19
CA ASP A 206 -13.74 3.75 -19.55
C ASP A 206 -12.29 3.39 -19.89
N GLY A 207 -11.33 4.24 -19.53
CA GLY A 207 -9.91 3.96 -19.73
C GLY A 207 -9.41 2.77 -18.91
N MET A 208 -9.91 2.61 -17.70
CA MET A 208 -9.60 1.41 -16.90
C MET A 208 -10.21 0.14 -17.52
N TYR A 209 -11.45 0.21 -18.03
CA TYR A 209 -12.06 -0.93 -18.72
C TYR A 209 -11.28 -1.33 -19.97
N ASP A 210 -10.80 -0.34 -20.74
CA ASP A 210 -9.98 -0.57 -21.92
C ASP A 210 -8.60 -1.14 -21.57
N LEU A 211 -7.94 -0.65 -20.52
CA LEU A 211 -6.65 -1.16 -20.07
C LEU A 211 -6.74 -2.61 -19.56
N PHE A 212 -7.82 -2.94 -18.85
CA PHE A 212 -8.03 -4.27 -18.25
C PHE A 212 -8.77 -5.25 -19.16
N ASP A 213 -9.06 -4.88 -20.40
CA ASP A 213 -9.70 -5.78 -21.36
C ASP A 213 -8.73 -6.90 -21.75
N SER A 214 -9.07 -8.12 -21.38
CA SER A 214 -8.25 -9.31 -21.68
C SER A 214 -8.13 -9.67 -23.16
N CYS A 215 -8.94 -9.02 -24.04
CA CYS A 215 -8.83 -9.16 -25.48
C CYS A 215 -7.78 -8.22 -26.09
N LYS A 216 -7.25 -7.28 -25.31
CA LYS A 216 -6.25 -6.29 -25.73
C LYS A 216 -4.90 -6.58 -25.08
N THR A 217 -3.81 -6.14 -25.71
CA THR A 217 -2.44 -6.36 -25.25
C THR A 217 -1.98 -5.35 -24.17
N HIS A 218 -2.69 -4.24 -24.03
CA HIS A 218 -2.32 -3.11 -23.16
C HIS A 218 -2.07 -3.50 -21.71
N PHE A 219 -2.90 -4.41 -21.15
CA PHE A 219 -2.75 -4.88 -19.79
C PHE A 219 -1.43 -5.65 -19.59
N ALA A 220 -1.08 -6.53 -20.54
CA ALA A 220 0.17 -7.28 -20.49
C ALA A 220 1.38 -6.34 -20.66
N ALA A 221 1.30 -5.40 -21.62
CA ALA A 221 2.34 -4.40 -21.86
C ALA A 221 2.58 -3.52 -20.64
N TRP A 222 1.51 -3.04 -19.97
CA TRP A 222 1.65 -2.30 -18.71
C TRP A 222 2.42 -3.09 -17.64
N LEU A 223 2.07 -4.36 -17.42
CA LEU A 223 2.73 -5.21 -16.43
C LEU A 223 4.19 -5.53 -16.79
N GLN A 224 4.58 -5.46 -18.07
CA GLN A 224 5.98 -5.57 -18.49
C GLN A 224 6.80 -4.32 -18.13
N VAL A 225 6.19 -3.13 -18.22
CA VAL A 225 6.84 -1.87 -17.82
C VAL A 225 6.97 -1.78 -16.31
N HIS A 226 5.95 -2.18 -15.56
CA HIS A 226 5.95 -2.11 -14.10
C HIS A 226 5.19 -3.27 -13.47
N ASP A 227 5.94 -4.17 -12.84
CA ASP A 227 5.36 -5.28 -12.05
C ASP A 227 5.02 -4.80 -10.64
N ILE A 228 3.74 -4.63 -10.37
CA ILE A 228 3.24 -4.17 -9.05
C ILE A 228 3.55 -5.20 -7.96
N ASP A 229 3.60 -6.49 -8.29
CA ASP A 229 3.84 -7.57 -7.34
C ASP A 229 5.30 -7.67 -6.91
N GLU A 230 6.25 -7.18 -7.71
CA GLU A 230 7.69 -7.22 -7.41
C GLU A 230 8.05 -6.46 -6.13
N THR A 231 7.31 -5.41 -5.81
CA THR A 231 7.48 -4.63 -4.56
C THR A 231 7.06 -5.40 -3.31
N TRP A 232 6.22 -6.46 -3.44
CA TRP A 232 5.68 -7.24 -2.33
C TRP A 232 6.34 -8.60 -2.15
N TYR A 233 6.89 -9.16 -3.22
CA TYR A 233 7.58 -10.45 -3.21
C TYR A 233 9.00 -10.34 -3.81
N PRO A 234 9.89 -9.50 -3.21
CA PRO A 234 11.22 -9.24 -3.78
C PRO A 234 12.14 -10.48 -3.81
N PHE A 235 11.73 -11.57 -3.17
CA PHE A 235 12.48 -12.83 -3.10
C PHE A 235 11.85 -13.97 -3.91
N SER A 236 10.76 -13.73 -4.63
CA SER A 236 10.23 -14.76 -5.52
C SER A 236 11.17 -14.90 -6.72
N SER A 237 11.99 -15.95 -6.73
CA SER A 237 12.81 -16.36 -7.88
C SER A 237 11.97 -16.86 -9.08
N ILE A 238 10.67 -16.60 -9.06
CA ILE A 238 9.75 -16.99 -10.11
C ILE A 238 9.77 -15.85 -11.13
N SER A 239 10.66 -15.97 -12.13
CA SER A 239 10.58 -15.14 -13.32
C SER A 239 9.22 -15.33 -13.97
N ARG A 240 8.49 -14.22 -14.18
CA ARG A 240 7.25 -14.24 -14.97
C ARG A 240 7.52 -14.90 -16.31
N SER A 241 6.82 -15.97 -16.63
CA SER A 241 6.73 -16.43 -18.00
C SER A 241 5.99 -15.33 -18.80
N ARG A 242 6.56 -14.88 -19.90
CA ARG A 242 5.95 -13.88 -20.80
C ARG A 242 4.52 -14.27 -21.23
N ASP A 243 4.16 -15.53 -21.16
CA ASP A 243 2.86 -16.07 -21.54
C ASP A 243 1.82 -16.07 -20.41
N SER A 244 2.18 -15.71 -19.18
CA SER A 244 1.25 -15.62 -18.05
C SER A 244 0.89 -14.17 -17.74
N ALA A 245 0.11 -13.54 -18.61
CA ALA A 245 -0.57 -12.30 -18.25
C ALA A 245 -1.41 -12.56 -17.00
N GLY A 246 -1.11 -11.85 -15.89
CA GLY A 246 -1.83 -12.00 -14.64
C GLY A 246 -3.34 -11.77 -14.81
N SER A 247 -4.15 -12.27 -13.89
CA SER A 247 -5.60 -12.06 -13.94
C SER A 247 -5.93 -10.57 -13.77
N PRO A 248 -6.59 -9.89 -14.74
CA PRO A 248 -7.06 -8.52 -14.58
C PRO A 248 -7.87 -8.32 -13.29
N LEU A 249 -8.72 -9.28 -12.92
CA LEU A 249 -9.54 -9.22 -11.70
C LEU A 249 -8.68 -9.25 -10.42
N TYR A 250 -7.55 -9.96 -10.43
CA TYR A 250 -6.60 -9.93 -9.31
C TYR A 250 -6.09 -8.49 -9.07
N TYR A 251 -5.65 -7.81 -10.14
CA TYR A 251 -5.11 -6.45 -10.01
C TYR A 251 -6.19 -5.40 -9.70
N ALA A 252 -7.39 -5.55 -10.25
CA ALA A 252 -8.53 -4.71 -9.87
C ALA A 252 -8.85 -4.84 -8.37
N ALA A 253 -8.80 -6.07 -7.84
CA ALA A 253 -9.01 -6.36 -6.43
C ALA A 253 -7.87 -5.85 -5.55
N PHE A 254 -6.62 -6.03 -5.98
CA PHE A 254 -5.43 -5.54 -5.31
C PHE A 254 -5.39 -4.01 -5.20
N CYS A 255 -5.83 -3.31 -6.26
CA CYS A 255 -5.92 -1.84 -6.28
C CYS A 255 -7.19 -1.29 -5.62
N GLY A 256 -8.18 -2.13 -5.30
CA GLY A 256 -9.41 -1.71 -4.65
C GLY A 256 -10.42 -1.00 -5.55
N PHE A 257 -10.34 -1.18 -6.87
CA PHE A 257 -11.27 -0.60 -7.85
C PHE A 257 -12.57 -1.41 -7.91
N TYR A 258 -13.56 -0.99 -7.14
CA TYR A 258 -14.84 -1.70 -7.01
C TYR A 258 -15.58 -1.83 -8.35
N ASP A 259 -15.81 -0.71 -9.05
CA ASP A 259 -16.58 -0.70 -10.29
C ASP A 259 -15.89 -1.51 -11.41
N LEU A 260 -14.54 -1.45 -11.45
CA LEU A 260 -13.74 -2.27 -12.38
C LEU A 260 -13.84 -3.76 -12.03
N ALA A 261 -13.74 -4.11 -10.75
CA ALA A 261 -13.88 -5.50 -10.30
C ALA A 261 -15.27 -6.05 -10.64
N GLU A 262 -16.34 -5.28 -10.39
CA GLU A 262 -17.72 -5.63 -10.73
C GLU A 262 -17.91 -5.83 -12.24
N HIS A 263 -17.35 -4.94 -13.04
CA HIS A 263 -17.36 -5.06 -14.51
C HIS A 263 -16.67 -6.35 -14.99
N LEU A 264 -15.46 -6.64 -14.45
CA LEU A 264 -14.69 -7.82 -14.80
C LEU A 264 -15.38 -9.12 -14.37
N ILE A 265 -16.00 -9.14 -13.19
CA ILE A 265 -16.78 -10.28 -12.70
C ILE A 265 -18.01 -10.51 -13.58
N THR A 266 -18.68 -9.43 -13.97
CA THR A 266 -19.87 -9.53 -14.84
C THR A 266 -19.53 -10.10 -16.22
N LYS A 267 -18.39 -9.69 -16.80
CA LYS A 267 -17.90 -10.22 -18.09
C LYS A 267 -17.35 -11.65 -17.98
N HIS A 268 -16.65 -11.96 -16.89
CA HIS A 268 -15.87 -13.17 -16.71
C HIS A 268 -16.07 -13.76 -15.30
N PRO A 269 -17.30 -14.24 -14.95
CA PRO A 269 -17.60 -14.77 -13.61
C PRO A 269 -16.74 -15.99 -13.24
N GLU A 270 -16.26 -16.73 -14.23
CA GLU A 270 -15.35 -17.89 -14.03
C GLU A 270 -13.98 -17.50 -13.47
N ARG A 271 -13.61 -16.22 -13.55
CA ARG A 271 -12.30 -15.72 -13.09
C ARG A 271 -12.26 -15.30 -11.63
N VAL A 272 -13.36 -15.35 -10.92
CA VAL A 272 -13.44 -14.96 -9.49
C VAL A 272 -12.43 -15.73 -8.64
N ASN A 273 -12.19 -16.99 -8.96
CA ASN A 273 -11.22 -17.88 -8.30
C ASN A 273 -10.01 -18.21 -9.21
N ALA A 274 -9.76 -17.44 -10.25
CA ALA A 274 -8.60 -17.64 -11.11
C ALA A 274 -7.31 -17.13 -10.44
N ARG A 275 -6.24 -17.91 -10.57
CA ARG A 275 -4.91 -17.51 -10.12
C ARG A 275 -4.29 -16.51 -11.10
N ASN A 276 -3.50 -15.55 -10.59
CA ASN A 276 -2.62 -14.74 -11.42
C ASN A 276 -1.32 -15.49 -11.77
N GLY A 277 -0.41 -14.84 -12.48
CA GLY A 277 0.89 -15.40 -12.85
C GLY A 277 1.77 -15.85 -11.67
N TYR A 278 1.53 -15.35 -10.47
CA TYR A 278 2.18 -15.74 -9.20
C TYR A 278 1.35 -16.72 -8.37
N SER A 279 0.33 -17.32 -8.95
CA SER A 279 -0.60 -18.24 -8.27
C SER A 279 -1.40 -17.62 -7.12
N LEU A 280 -1.59 -16.31 -7.15
CA LEU A 280 -2.36 -15.54 -6.18
C LEU A 280 -3.82 -15.35 -6.65
N PHE A 281 -4.73 -15.16 -5.70
CA PHE A 281 -6.16 -15.05 -5.97
C PHE A 281 -6.70 -13.64 -5.72
N PRO A 282 -7.81 -13.23 -6.38
CA PRO A 282 -8.39 -11.90 -6.21
C PRO A 282 -8.82 -11.59 -4.76
N LEU A 283 -9.46 -12.55 -4.05
CA LEU A 283 -9.94 -12.32 -2.68
C LEU A 283 -8.81 -12.04 -1.67
N PRO A 284 -7.76 -12.88 -1.56
CA PRO A 284 -6.59 -12.56 -0.75
C PRO A 284 -5.93 -11.24 -1.13
N ALA A 285 -5.88 -10.89 -2.41
CA ALA A 285 -5.32 -9.62 -2.88
C ALA A 285 -6.10 -8.42 -2.32
N ALA A 286 -7.42 -8.43 -2.41
CA ALA A 286 -8.29 -7.40 -1.83
C ALA A 286 -8.10 -7.29 -0.31
N LEU A 287 -8.04 -8.43 0.39
CA LEU A 287 -7.88 -8.47 1.84
C LEU A 287 -6.51 -7.95 2.28
N SER A 288 -5.42 -8.33 1.59
CA SER A 288 -4.06 -7.88 1.92
C SER A 288 -3.91 -6.36 1.88
N LYS A 289 -4.68 -5.71 1.02
CA LYS A 289 -4.76 -4.24 0.87
C LYS A 289 -5.91 -3.60 1.66
N ARG A 290 -6.65 -4.40 2.45
CA ARG A 290 -7.79 -3.96 3.27
C ARG A 290 -8.96 -3.37 2.46
N HIS A 291 -9.11 -3.78 1.20
CA HIS A 291 -10.21 -3.39 0.33
C HIS A 291 -11.46 -4.25 0.61
N LEU A 292 -12.03 -4.14 1.83
CA LEU A 292 -13.14 -4.98 2.30
C LEU A 292 -14.39 -4.88 1.41
N HIS A 293 -14.63 -3.74 0.77
CA HIS A 293 -15.76 -3.57 -0.15
C HIS A 293 -15.60 -4.44 -1.41
N VAL A 294 -14.37 -4.56 -1.95
CA VAL A 294 -14.08 -5.46 -3.08
C VAL A 294 -14.08 -6.91 -2.61
N ALA A 295 -13.57 -7.20 -1.42
CA ALA A 295 -13.63 -8.54 -0.83
C ALA A 295 -15.08 -9.03 -0.68
N ASN A 296 -16.00 -8.17 -0.21
CA ASN A 296 -17.43 -8.48 -0.15
C ASN A 296 -18.02 -8.75 -1.54
N LEU A 297 -17.67 -7.94 -2.55
CA LEU A 297 -18.11 -8.16 -3.92
C LEU A 297 -17.66 -9.54 -4.44
N LEU A 298 -16.37 -9.86 -4.27
CA LEU A 298 -15.83 -11.15 -4.68
C LEU A 298 -16.52 -12.32 -3.96
N TYR A 299 -16.73 -12.21 -2.65
CA TYR A 299 -17.42 -13.22 -1.86
C TYR A 299 -18.86 -13.45 -2.34
N LEU A 300 -19.63 -12.39 -2.60
CA LEU A 300 -20.99 -12.47 -3.12
C LEU A 300 -21.05 -13.17 -4.49
N HIS A 301 -19.97 -13.11 -5.26
CA HIS A 301 -19.82 -13.78 -6.55
C HIS A 301 -19.10 -15.15 -6.48
N GLY A 302 -18.98 -15.73 -5.27
CA GLY A 302 -18.51 -17.08 -5.07
C GLY A 302 -16.99 -17.22 -4.95
N ALA A 303 -16.28 -16.18 -4.49
CA ALA A 303 -14.88 -16.32 -4.13
C ALA A 303 -14.73 -17.28 -2.94
N VAL A 304 -13.80 -18.22 -3.07
CA VAL A 304 -13.49 -19.22 -2.02
C VAL A 304 -12.68 -18.51 -0.92
N VAL A 305 -13.17 -18.58 0.34
CA VAL A 305 -12.56 -17.89 1.47
C VAL A 305 -11.26 -18.56 1.92
N ASP A 306 -11.24 -19.89 1.93
CA ASP A 306 -10.09 -20.71 2.35
C ASP A 306 -9.22 -21.17 1.17
N VAL A 307 -9.00 -20.30 0.18
CA VAL A 307 -8.07 -20.60 -0.92
C VAL A 307 -6.67 -20.81 -0.36
N ARG A 308 -5.91 -21.71 -0.96
CA ARG A 308 -4.53 -22.00 -0.55
C ARG A 308 -3.55 -21.40 -1.54
N GLY A 309 -2.63 -20.56 -1.02
CA GLY A 309 -1.51 -20.01 -1.76
C GLY A 309 -0.46 -21.06 -2.14
N ASN A 310 0.70 -20.60 -2.62
CA ASN A 310 1.80 -21.49 -3.00
C ASN A 310 2.42 -22.24 -1.81
N ASP A 311 2.46 -21.58 -0.65
CA ASP A 311 2.99 -22.13 0.60
C ASP A 311 1.93 -22.94 1.39
N ASP A 312 0.81 -23.26 0.73
CA ASP A 312 -0.37 -23.94 1.30
C ASP A 312 -1.10 -23.10 2.38
N ASP A 313 -0.74 -21.84 2.54
CA ASP A 313 -1.33 -20.92 3.52
C ASP A 313 -2.72 -20.43 3.11
N THR A 314 -3.61 -20.30 4.12
CA THR A 314 -4.91 -19.65 3.93
C THR A 314 -4.84 -18.15 4.21
N PRO A 315 -5.79 -17.34 3.69
CA PRO A 315 -5.87 -15.92 4.02
C PRO A 315 -5.96 -15.64 5.52
N LEU A 316 -6.63 -16.53 6.28
CA LEU A 316 -6.74 -16.41 7.74
C LEU A 316 -5.39 -16.63 8.43
N MET A 317 -4.56 -17.55 7.93
CA MET A 317 -3.21 -17.75 8.47
C MET A 317 -2.34 -16.52 8.26
N ALA A 318 -2.33 -15.99 7.02
CA ALA A 318 -1.60 -14.75 6.72
C ALA A 318 -2.08 -13.58 7.60
N ALA A 319 -3.40 -13.40 7.74
CA ALA A 319 -3.97 -12.36 8.60
C ALA A 319 -3.60 -12.54 10.09
N SER A 320 -3.49 -13.80 10.55
CA SER A 320 -3.09 -14.15 11.92
C SER A 320 -1.61 -13.85 12.17
N PHE A 321 -0.74 -14.19 11.21
CA PHE A 321 0.69 -13.91 11.26
C PHE A 321 0.99 -12.41 11.38
N TYR A 322 0.25 -11.56 10.62
CA TYR A 322 0.42 -10.10 10.66
C TYR A 322 -0.44 -9.40 11.74
N GLY A 323 -1.33 -10.11 12.42
CA GLY A 323 -2.23 -9.55 13.43
C GLY A 323 -3.30 -8.60 12.87
N HIS A 324 -3.75 -8.82 11.64
CA HIS A 324 -4.78 -8.02 10.97
C HIS A 324 -6.18 -8.38 11.45
N VAL A 325 -6.55 -7.90 12.62
CA VAL A 325 -7.80 -8.25 13.35
C VAL A 325 -9.07 -7.99 12.54
N ASP A 326 -9.14 -6.90 11.80
CA ASP A 326 -10.27 -6.55 10.95
C ASP A 326 -10.47 -7.55 9.80
N ILE A 327 -9.37 -7.97 9.16
CA ILE A 327 -9.38 -9.00 8.10
C ILE A 327 -9.75 -10.35 8.69
N MET A 328 -9.21 -10.71 9.85
CA MET A 328 -9.54 -11.95 10.54
C MET A 328 -11.02 -12.03 10.88
N ARG A 329 -11.61 -10.96 11.44
CA ARG A 329 -13.05 -10.89 11.71
C ARG A 329 -13.88 -11.02 10.43
N TRP A 330 -13.45 -10.37 9.37
CA TRP A 330 -14.11 -10.50 8.07
C TRP A 330 -14.09 -11.96 7.59
N LEU A 331 -12.92 -12.60 7.56
CA LEU A 331 -12.73 -13.98 7.10
C LEU A 331 -13.56 -14.96 7.92
N LEU A 332 -13.49 -14.89 9.25
CA LEU A 332 -14.21 -15.78 10.17
C LEU A 332 -15.74 -15.61 10.07
N ASN A 333 -16.22 -14.38 9.92
CA ASN A 333 -17.65 -14.10 9.70
C ASN A 333 -18.14 -14.62 8.34
N HIS A 334 -17.24 -14.83 7.37
CA HIS A 334 -17.56 -15.39 6.06
C HIS A 334 -17.21 -16.87 5.92
N GLY A 335 -16.97 -17.55 7.05
CA GLY A 335 -16.86 -19.00 7.11
C GLY A 335 -15.43 -19.55 6.92
N ALA A 336 -14.39 -18.72 7.08
CA ALA A 336 -13.03 -19.21 7.13
C ALA A 336 -12.84 -20.24 8.26
N ASN A 337 -12.10 -21.30 7.98
CA ASN A 337 -11.81 -22.33 8.97
C ASN A 337 -10.79 -21.84 10.00
N ALA A 338 -11.26 -21.54 11.22
CA ALA A 338 -10.43 -21.11 12.35
C ALA A 338 -9.33 -22.12 12.72
N ASN A 339 -9.53 -23.40 12.34
CA ASN A 339 -8.64 -24.52 12.60
C ASN A 339 -7.92 -25.01 11.33
N ALA A 340 -7.78 -24.15 10.32
CA ALA A 340 -7.02 -24.48 9.14
C ALA A 340 -5.59 -24.91 9.52
N PHE A 341 -5.09 -25.97 8.88
CA PHE A 341 -3.78 -26.51 9.21
C PHE A 341 -2.88 -26.46 7.97
N CYS A 342 -1.77 -25.74 8.07
CA CYS A 342 -0.82 -25.55 6.97
C CYS A 342 0.60 -25.57 7.49
N SER A 343 1.49 -26.27 6.80
CA SER A 343 2.95 -26.30 7.09
C SER A 343 3.33 -26.55 8.55
N GLY A 344 2.42 -27.14 9.33
CA GLY A 344 2.66 -27.44 10.75
C GLY A 344 2.11 -26.37 11.71
N PHE A 345 1.35 -25.40 11.21
CA PHE A 345 0.77 -24.32 12.00
C PHE A 345 -0.75 -24.23 11.87
N THR A 346 -1.35 -23.60 12.87
CA THR A 346 -2.76 -23.18 12.85
C THR A 346 -2.81 -21.66 12.94
N PRO A 347 -3.93 -21.00 12.56
CA PRO A 347 -4.07 -19.55 12.75
C PRO A 347 -3.80 -19.11 14.20
N LEU A 348 -4.19 -19.95 15.19
CA LEU A 348 -3.99 -19.66 16.59
C LEU A 348 -2.52 -19.76 17.01
N ILE A 349 -1.77 -20.77 16.49
CA ILE A 349 -0.33 -20.86 16.75
C ILE A 349 0.39 -19.66 16.12
N GLU A 350 0.06 -19.27 14.89
CA GLU A 350 0.67 -18.12 14.23
C GLU A 350 0.42 -16.81 15.00
N ALA A 351 -0.83 -16.55 15.39
CA ALA A 351 -1.16 -15.35 16.16
C ALA A 351 -0.46 -15.32 17.52
N ALA A 352 -0.37 -16.47 18.18
CA ALA A 352 0.29 -16.61 19.48
C ALA A 352 1.82 -16.46 19.38
N ASP A 353 2.45 -17.06 18.35
CA ASP A 353 3.88 -16.92 18.06
C ASP A 353 4.30 -15.45 17.89
N LYS A 354 3.49 -14.70 17.15
CA LYS A 354 3.73 -13.26 16.94
C LYS A 354 3.25 -12.36 18.09
N MET A 355 2.76 -12.94 19.19
CA MET A 355 2.24 -12.21 20.35
C MET A 355 1.11 -11.22 20.03
N HIS A 356 0.28 -11.56 19.06
CA HIS A 356 -0.88 -10.77 18.64
C HIS A 356 -2.10 -11.10 19.52
N VAL A 357 -2.15 -10.57 20.75
CA VAL A 357 -3.20 -10.84 21.75
C VAL A 357 -4.61 -10.65 21.19
N ALA A 358 -4.87 -9.54 20.50
CA ALA A 358 -6.18 -9.27 19.91
C ALA A 358 -6.56 -10.28 18.82
N ALA A 359 -5.60 -10.78 18.04
CA ALA A 359 -5.82 -11.81 17.03
C ALA A 359 -6.19 -13.16 17.68
N VAL A 360 -5.48 -13.53 18.76
CA VAL A 360 -5.79 -14.73 19.56
C VAL A 360 -7.20 -14.65 20.13
N GLN A 361 -7.61 -13.51 20.71
CA GLN A 361 -8.95 -13.30 21.21
C GLN A 361 -10.02 -13.51 20.12
N VAL A 362 -9.82 -12.93 18.95
CA VAL A 362 -10.76 -13.08 17.81
C VAL A 362 -10.88 -14.55 17.37
N LEU A 363 -9.78 -15.29 17.30
CA LEU A 363 -9.82 -16.71 16.95
C LEU A 363 -10.60 -17.52 17.98
N LEU A 364 -10.39 -17.27 19.28
CA LEU A 364 -11.11 -17.94 20.35
C LEU A 364 -12.61 -17.58 20.37
N GLU A 365 -12.97 -16.31 20.12
CA GLU A 365 -14.36 -15.88 19.92
C GLU A 365 -15.07 -16.64 18.79
N HIS A 366 -14.32 -17.12 17.79
CA HIS A 366 -14.82 -17.88 16.65
C HIS A 366 -14.51 -19.38 16.73
N ASN A 367 -14.40 -19.92 17.94
CA ASN A 367 -14.23 -21.33 18.23
C ASN A 367 -12.98 -21.99 17.63
N ALA A 368 -11.85 -21.26 17.56
CA ALA A 368 -10.58 -21.90 17.31
C ALA A 368 -10.26 -22.90 18.44
N ASP A 369 -9.84 -24.10 18.08
CA ASP A 369 -9.45 -25.13 19.05
C ASP A 369 -8.13 -24.72 19.71
N ILE A 370 -8.23 -24.32 20.97
CA ILE A 370 -7.10 -23.85 21.77
C ILE A 370 -6.06 -24.94 22.05
N ASN A 371 -6.46 -26.21 21.94
CA ASN A 371 -5.65 -27.38 22.21
C ASN A 371 -5.22 -28.13 20.95
N LEU A 372 -5.49 -27.57 19.77
CA LEU A 372 -5.11 -28.19 18.52
C LEU A 372 -3.57 -28.32 18.41
N GLN A 373 -3.12 -29.54 18.27
CA GLN A 373 -1.69 -29.86 18.18
C GLN A 373 -1.18 -29.78 16.75
N ASN A 374 0.02 -29.28 16.58
CA ASN A 374 0.73 -29.35 15.30
C ASN A 374 1.32 -30.75 15.04
N LYS A 375 2.07 -30.92 13.94
CA LYS A 375 2.69 -32.21 13.56
C LYS A 375 3.64 -32.77 14.62
N ASP A 376 4.25 -31.89 15.43
CA ASP A 376 5.17 -32.27 16.51
C ASP A 376 4.44 -32.53 17.84
N GLY A 377 3.11 -32.46 17.85
CA GLY A 377 2.30 -32.55 19.06
C GLY A 377 2.27 -31.26 19.90
N LYS A 378 2.73 -30.14 19.36
CA LYS A 378 2.80 -28.87 20.08
C LYS A 378 1.48 -28.12 20.00
N THR A 379 0.90 -27.77 21.17
CA THR A 379 -0.25 -26.86 21.28
C THR A 379 0.21 -25.40 21.18
N PRO A 380 -0.70 -24.42 20.96
CA PRO A 380 -0.36 -22.99 21.02
C PRO A 380 0.34 -22.61 22.32
N LEU A 381 -0.15 -23.13 23.48
CA LEU A 381 0.44 -22.86 24.81
C LEU A 381 1.88 -23.42 24.91
N TYR A 382 2.12 -24.65 24.43
CA TYR A 382 3.46 -25.22 24.39
C TYR A 382 4.38 -24.41 23.46
N TRP A 383 3.89 -24.05 22.28
CA TRP A 383 4.66 -23.34 21.26
C TRP A 383 5.27 -22.03 21.77
N ILE A 384 4.47 -21.17 22.40
CA ILE A 384 4.94 -19.86 22.90
C ILE A 384 5.99 -20.00 23.99
N LEU A 385 5.93 -21.06 24.81
CA LEU A 385 6.91 -21.32 25.86
C LEU A 385 8.23 -21.86 25.28
N ASN A 386 8.17 -22.65 24.21
CA ASN A 386 9.33 -23.22 23.53
C ASN A 386 10.15 -22.15 22.78
N MET A 387 9.50 -21.07 22.27
CA MET A 387 10.18 -20.02 21.50
C MET A 387 10.94 -18.99 22.37
N CYS A 388 10.99 -19.16 23.69
CA CYS A 388 11.79 -18.37 24.64
C CYS A 388 11.61 -16.85 24.53
N HIS A 389 10.42 -16.37 24.27
CA HIS A 389 10.14 -14.94 24.27
C HIS A 389 10.20 -14.36 25.69
N SER A 390 11.37 -13.85 26.12
CA SER A 390 11.55 -13.22 27.44
C SER A 390 10.87 -11.83 27.53
N SER A 391 9.65 -11.69 27.05
CA SER A 391 8.92 -10.42 27.10
C SER A 391 7.76 -10.50 28.09
N GLY A 392 7.38 -9.36 28.69
CA GLY A 392 6.18 -9.28 29.53
C GLY A 392 4.91 -9.74 28.79
N LYS A 393 4.89 -9.63 27.47
CA LYS A 393 3.78 -10.12 26.62
C LYS A 393 3.59 -11.65 26.68
N LEU A 394 4.67 -12.42 26.94
CA LEU A 394 4.57 -13.87 27.08
C LEU A 394 3.64 -14.26 28.25
N VAL A 395 3.82 -13.63 29.40
CA VAL A 395 3.02 -13.90 30.61
C VAL A 395 1.53 -13.57 30.34
N ASP A 396 1.26 -12.45 29.65
CA ASP A 396 -0.10 -12.07 29.29
C ASP A 396 -0.73 -13.07 28.30
N MET A 397 0.06 -13.58 27.34
CA MET A 397 -0.40 -14.58 26.39
C MET A 397 -0.66 -15.94 27.06
N VAL A 398 0.25 -16.40 27.94
CA VAL A 398 0.05 -17.62 28.74
C VAL A 398 -1.20 -17.50 29.59
N ARG A 399 -1.43 -16.34 30.23
CA ARG A 399 -2.62 -16.05 31.00
C ARG A 399 -3.88 -16.15 30.13
N LEU A 400 -3.88 -15.46 28.98
CA LEU A 400 -5.01 -15.46 28.05
C LEU A 400 -5.37 -16.89 27.61
N LEU A 401 -4.39 -17.67 27.17
CA LEU A 401 -4.64 -19.03 26.73
C LEU A 401 -5.14 -19.92 27.89
N SER A 402 -4.54 -19.80 29.08
CA SER A 402 -4.96 -20.58 30.26
C SER A 402 -6.38 -20.24 30.74
N GLU A 403 -6.75 -18.96 30.75
CA GLU A 403 -8.09 -18.48 31.11
C GLU A 403 -9.17 -18.96 30.12
N HIS A 404 -8.79 -19.20 28.84
CA HIS A 404 -9.68 -19.73 27.81
C HIS A 404 -9.66 -21.26 27.69
N GLY A 405 -9.02 -21.96 28.64
CA GLY A 405 -9.09 -23.43 28.74
C GLY A 405 -8.00 -24.18 27.98
N ALA A 406 -6.84 -23.55 27.72
CA ALA A 406 -5.68 -24.31 27.25
C ALA A 406 -5.27 -25.34 28.31
N ASP A 407 -5.20 -26.62 27.92
CA ASP A 407 -4.78 -27.70 28.82
C ASP A 407 -3.23 -27.71 28.98
N PRO A 408 -2.71 -27.44 30.19
CA PRO A 408 -1.27 -27.39 30.43
C PRO A 408 -0.62 -28.78 30.46
N ASN A 409 -1.38 -29.87 30.29
CA ASN A 409 -0.91 -31.26 30.38
C ASN A 409 -0.78 -31.94 29.05
N ILE A 410 -1.22 -31.31 27.95
CA ILE A 410 -1.04 -31.87 26.63
C ILE A 410 0.47 -31.88 26.30
N CYS A 411 1.03 -33.06 26.07
CA CYS A 411 2.42 -33.23 25.75
C CYS A 411 2.67 -33.30 24.23
N THR A 412 3.88 -32.98 23.83
CA THR A 412 4.40 -33.17 22.48
C THR A 412 4.64 -34.65 22.17
N ASN A 413 5.04 -34.96 20.94
CA ASN A 413 5.42 -36.32 20.55
C ASN A 413 6.59 -36.86 21.40
N ASP A 414 7.46 -35.98 21.93
CA ASP A 414 8.56 -36.31 22.86
C ASP A 414 8.11 -36.34 24.34
N HIS A 415 6.81 -36.42 24.59
CA HIS A 415 6.20 -36.41 25.93
C HIS A 415 6.49 -35.20 26.79
N ARG A 416 6.93 -34.08 26.19
CA ARG A 416 7.20 -32.83 26.91
C ARG A 416 5.93 -32.02 27.11
N THR A 417 5.64 -31.62 28.35
CA THR A 417 4.51 -30.73 28.67
C THR A 417 4.93 -29.27 28.62
N PRO A 418 3.99 -28.30 28.57
CA PRO A 418 4.27 -26.88 28.72
C PRO A 418 5.12 -26.54 29.96
N LEU A 419 4.92 -27.28 31.08
CA LEU A 419 5.69 -27.06 32.30
C LEU A 419 7.17 -27.50 32.17
N HIS A 420 7.48 -28.52 31.36
CA HIS A 420 8.86 -28.87 31.03
C HIS A 420 9.57 -27.71 30.31
N GLU A 421 8.89 -27.06 29.32
CA GLU A 421 9.46 -25.93 28.60
C GLU A 421 9.64 -24.71 29.51
N ALA A 422 8.62 -24.34 30.29
CA ALA A 422 8.73 -23.26 31.25
C ALA A 422 9.88 -23.46 32.25
N SER A 423 10.10 -24.72 32.67
CA SER A 423 11.18 -25.07 33.61
C SER A 423 12.55 -25.00 32.96
N SER A 424 12.71 -25.50 31.73
CA SER A 424 13.98 -25.50 31.01
C SER A 424 14.44 -24.10 30.62
N HIS A 425 13.50 -23.19 30.39
CA HIS A 425 13.76 -21.77 30.03
C HIS A 425 13.71 -20.83 31.23
N GLY A 426 13.44 -21.33 32.44
CA GLY A 426 13.41 -20.53 33.68
C GLY A 426 12.28 -19.50 33.72
N LEU A 427 11.15 -19.77 33.05
CA LEU A 427 9.99 -18.88 32.92
C LEU A 427 9.11 -18.96 34.17
N LEU A 428 9.57 -18.39 35.29
CA LEU A 428 8.93 -18.54 36.63
C LEU A 428 7.45 -18.11 36.63
N GLU A 429 7.12 -16.95 36.10
CA GLU A 429 5.74 -16.45 36.09
C GLU A 429 4.81 -17.28 35.21
N ALA A 430 5.32 -17.77 34.07
CA ALA A 430 4.57 -18.70 33.23
C ALA A 430 4.34 -20.04 33.94
N ALA A 431 5.37 -20.58 34.62
CA ALA A 431 5.24 -21.79 35.40
C ALA A 431 4.21 -21.65 36.54
N ARG A 432 4.19 -20.50 37.26
CA ARG A 432 3.15 -20.20 38.26
C ARG A 432 1.74 -20.26 37.68
N LEU A 433 1.56 -19.64 36.52
CA LEU A 433 0.27 -19.66 35.81
C LEU A 433 -0.12 -21.08 35.40
N LEU A 434 0.79 -21.86 34.82
CA LEU A 434 0.54 -23.25 34.45
C LEU A 434 0.13 -24.08 35.66
N LEU A 435 0.86 -23.97 36.79
CA LEU A 435 0.58 -24.68 38.02
C LEU A 435 -0.77 -24.28 38.62
N SER A 436 -1.14 -22.98 38.58
CA SER A 436 -2.44 -22.52 39.06
C SER A 436 -3.61 -23.03 38.20
N HIS A 437 -3.33 -23.42 36.94
CA HIS A 437 -4.30 -24.03 36.03
C HIS A 437 -4.18 -25.56 35.92
N GLY A 438 -3.51 -26.20 36.87
CA GLY A 438 -3.52 -27.66 37.04
C GLY A 438 -2.43 -28.39 36.24
N ALA A 439 -1.32 -27.74 35.93
CA ALA A 439 -0.16 -28.45 35.35
C ALA A 439 0.39 -29.49 36.31
N LYS A 440 0.61 -30.70 35.84
CA LYS A 440 1.18 -31.80 36.60
C LYS A 440 2.69 -31.66 36.70
N VAL A 441 3.23 -31.80 37.88
CA VAL A 441 4.65 -31.57 38.21
C VAL A 441 5.56 -32.76 37.93
N ASP A 442 5.01 -34.00 37.89
CA ASP A 442 5.78 -35.23 37.88
C ASP A 442 5.68 -35.99 36.55
N GLU A 443 5.08 -35.39 35.52
CA GLU A 443 5.07 -35.96 34.15
C GLU A 443 6.50 -36.14 33.65
N LYS A 444 6.75 -37.23 32.93
CA LYS A 444 8.09 -37.54 32.42
C LYS A 444 8.12 -37.38 30.88
N ASP A 445 9.17 -36.74 30.42
CA ASP A 445 9.47 -36.68 29.00
C ASP A 445 10.04 -38.03 28.48
N GLU A 446 10.33 -38.11 27.17
CA GLU A 446 10.91 -39.28 26.53
C GLU A 446 12.25 -39.73 27.15
N GLU A 447 13.03 -38.79 27.73
CA GLU A 447 14.28 -39.08 28.46
C GLU A 447 14.02 -39.56 29.89
N GLY A 448 12.76 -39.63 30.30
CA GLY A 448 12.36 -39.99 31.68
C GLY A 448 12.51 -38.87 32.69
N LYS A 449 12.77 -37.62 32.24
CA LYS A 449 12.99 -36.47 33.08
C LYS A 449 11.70 -35.73 33.39
N THR A 450 11.58 -35.27 34.63
CA THR A 450 10.47 -34.41 35.10
C THR A 450 10.75 -32.91 34.84
N PRO A 451 9.75 -32.01 34.91
CA PRO A 451 9.98 -30.57 34.92
C PRO A 451 11.00 -30.08 35.96
N TYR A 452 11.05 -30.73 37.14
CA TYR A 452 12.04 -30.42 38.17
C TYR A 452 13.47 -30.69 37.69
N GLU A 453 13.71 -31.80 37.00
CA GLU A 453 15.04 -32.18 36.49
C GLU A 453 15.48 -31.31 35.31
N LYS A 454 14.52 -30.73 34.55
CA LYS A 454 14.79 -29.78 33.50
C LYS A 454 14.96 -28.33 33.98
N ALA A 455 14.63 -28.06 35.26
CA ALA A 455 14.69 -26.71 35.82
C ALA A 455 16.11 -26.14 35.84
N THR A 456 16.28 -24.94 35.28
CA THR A 456 17.58 -24.26 35.13
C THR A 456 17.95 -23.39 36.35
N SER A 457 16.97 -23.02 37.19
CA SER A 457 17.21 -22.18 38.37
C SER A 457 16.72 -22.83 39.68
N ASP A 458 17.33 -22.44 40.80
CA ASP A 458 16.91 -22.93 42.12
C ASP A 458 15.53 -22.38 42.52
N GLU A 459 15.17 -21.19 42.07
CA GLU A 459 13.85 -20.61 42.26
C GLU A 459 12.77 -21.44 41.55
N MET A 460 13.04 -21.94 40.35
CA MET A 460 12.13 -22.83 39.63
C MET A 460 11.98 -24.16 40.37
N ARG A 461 13.09 -24.77 40.79
CA ARG A 461 13.05 -26.02 41.57
C ARG A 461 12.25 -25.85 42.85
N LYS A 462 12.44 -24.75 43.56
CA LYS A 462 11.70 -24.42 44.77
C LYS A 462 10.19 -24.29 44.49
N LEU A 463 9.83 -23.56 43.44
CA LEU A 463 8.46 -23.43 43.01
C LEU A 463 7.79 -24.79 42.73
N LEU A 464 8.47 -25.67 42.01
CA LEU A 464 7.96 -27.00 41.67
C LEU A 464 7.80 -27.86 42.92
N VAL A 465 8.74 -27.82 43.87
CA VAL A 465 8.62 -28.55 45.16
C VAL A 465 7.46 -28.02 46.01
N GLU A 466 7.23 -26.70 46.04
CA GLU A 466 6.07 -26.08 46.68
C GLU A 466 4.74 -26.61 46.14
N HIS A 467 4.74 -27.06 44.86
CA HIS A 467 3.56 -27.66 44.20
C HIS A 467 3.59 -29.20 44.13
N GLY A 468 4.50 -29.84 44.90
CA GLY A 468 4.50 -31.29 45.10
C GLY A 468 5.49 -32.08 44.23
N ALA A 469 6.39 -31.44 43.50
CA ALA A 469 7.43 -32.17 42.76
C ALA A 469 8.40 -32.90 43.74
N VAL A 470 8.73 -34.15 43.42
CA VAL A 470 9.66 -34.96 44.23
C VAL A 470 11.06 -34.79 43.64
N PRO A 471 12.03 -34.24 44.43
CA PRO A 471 13.42 -34.17 44.01
C PRO A 471 13.98 -35.59 43.77
N PRO A 472 14.83 -35.78 42.77
CA PRO A 472 15.53 -37.06 42.62
C PRO A 472 16.38 -37.37 43.84
N PRO A 473 16.55 -38.66 44.19
CA PRO A 473 17.27 -39.09 45.40
C PRO A 473 18.77 -38.71 45.38
#